data_f8603657c5eb17183692b54502321cd8
#
_entry.id   f8603657c5eb17183692b54502321cd8
#
_cell.length_a   1.000
_cell.length_b   1.000
_cell.length_c   1.000
_cell.angle_alpha   90.00
_cell.angle_beta   90.00
_cell.angle_gamma   90.00
#
_symmetry.space_group_name_H-M   'P 1'
#
loop_
_entity.id
_entity.type
_entity.pdbx_description
1 polymer ?
#
loop_
_entity_poly.entity_id
_entity_poly.type
_entity_poly.pdbx_seq_one_letter_code
_entity_poly.pdbx_strand_id
1 'polypeptide(L)'
;MKNILFSLILIQFVCGFAWAKTKIDTLTEDLHHGPEWTFTLHRTEPVHDDLFGEELYHRKRALWDYYVKYCAKTRLCAIDKSDSPIIYGNFKVKFNNGLEIEITNDPGVIEIKATKFTKKFIQDNVQFIEENVFQVMKKHGLVPHEISGSGHNNIDLNYFKNKPLLLYNFIVDFYNNPAVGIVLNSLANNREYARDLNQMKEMIYALTGEQHVNFVQDLNSIYDRTYKFAKKFKSHPESIKTVDVVNHFWTVLNLKYAALGMRGDFRKSHSLLAESSRLELRTLRPQESINHYLLVLQFIEERLAYLEKIKSPLLLVKVPDYHDGWNILGDYAAYLEEANMSYKKYKPLMPEVWRNLDTKQFVKSHRFSQHKPMKMVCEGLFK
;
A
#
# COMPACT_ATOMS: atom_id res chain seq x y z
N MET A 1 -31.87 2.09 40.28
CA MET A 1 -31.17 3.22 39.67
C MET A 1 -29.75 2.90 39.12
N LYS A 2 -28.93 2.05 39.77
CA LYS A 2 -27.58 1.68 39.28
C LYS A 2 -27.59 0.93 37.92
N ASN A 3 -28.59 0.08 37.65
CA ASN A 3 -28.65 -0.72 36.42
C ASN A 3 -29.06 0.10 35.16
N ILE A 4 -29.79 1.20 35.35
CA ILE A 4 -30.15 2.10 34.23
C ILE A 4 -28.97 2.95 33.79
N LEU A 5 -28.11 3.36 34.72
CA LEU A 5 -26.92 4.15 34.40
C LEU A 5 -25.89 3.33 33.57
N PHE A 6 -25.76 2.02 33.93
CA PHE A 6 -24.85 1.11 33.20
C PHE A 6 -25.33 0.84 31.78
N SER A 7 -26.63 0.70 31.56
CA SER A 7 -27.20 0.50 30.24
C SER A 7 -27.08 1.73 29.35
N LEU A 8 -27.21 2.95 29.89
CA LEU A 8 -27.05 4.19 29.17
C LEU A 8 -25.58 4.43 28.74
N ILE A 9 -24.60 4.08 29.60
CA ILE A 9 -23.18 4.17 29.27
C ILE A 9 -22.81 3.14 28.16
N LEU A 10 -23.36 1.93 28.23
CA LEU A 10 -23.12 0.91 27.21
C LEU A 10 -23.72 1.31 25.85
N ILE A 11 -24.91 1.90 25.83
CA ILE A 11 -25.57 2.39 24.61
C ILE A 11 -24.78 3.56 24.00
N GLN A 12 -24.26 4.48 24.81
CA GLN A 12 -23.40 5.57 24.31
C GLN A 12 -22.09 5.05 23.73
N PHE A 13 -21.49 4.02 24.34
CA PHE A 13 -20.27 3.40 23.81
C PHE A 13 -20.52 2.66 22.49
N VAL A 14 -21.58 1.87 22.41
CA VAL A 14 -21.96 1.14 21.19
C VAL A 14 -22.38 2.10 20.06
N CYS A 15 -23.16 3.13 20.37
CA CYS A 15 -23.55 4.15 19.39
C CYS A 15 -22.36 5.01 18.95
N GLY A 16 -21.42 5.33 19.85
CA GLY A 16 -20.19 6.06 19.53
C GLY A 16 -19.29 5.29 18.57
N PHE A 17 -19.11 3.98 18.77
CA PHE A 17 -18.34 3.11 17.87
C PHE A 17 -19.04 2.90 16.51
N ALA A 18 -20.36 2.69 16.51
CA ALA A 18 -21.13 2.56 15.27
C ALA A 18 -21.11 3.86 14.46
N TRP A 19 -21.18 5.03 15.12
CA TRP A 19 -21.16 6.33 14.44
C TRP A 19 -19.76 6.68 13.90
N ALA A 20 -18.70 6.34 14.61
CA ALA A 20 -17.33 6.51 14.12
C ALA A 20 -17.04 5.59 12.92
N LYS A 21 -17.53 4.34 12.97
CA LYS A 21 -17.37 3.36 11.89
C LYS A 21 -18.12 3.79 10.61
N THR A 22 -19.39 4.22 10.74
CA THR A 22 -20.17 4.71 9.60
C THR A 22 -19.57 5.97 8.99
N LYS A 23 -18.96 6.85 9.77
CA LYS A 23 -18.35 8.08 9.26
C LYS A 23 -17.04 7.84 8.47
N ILE A 24 -16.24 6.85 8.88
CA ILE A 24 -15.02 6.46 8.13
C ILE A 24 -15.41 5.75 6.84
N ASP A 25 -16.37 4.83 6.89
CA ASP A 25 -16.82 4.09 5.71
C ASP A 25 -17.45 5.01 4.65
N THR A 26 -18.15 6.08 5.04
CA THR A 26 -18.70 7.07 4.09
C THR A 26 -17.63 7.99 3.49
N LEU A 27 -16.52 8.27 4.20
CA LEU A 27 -15.45 9.14 3.68
C LEU A 27 -14.63 8.47 2.57
N THR A 28 -14.56 7.15 2.55
CA THR A 28 -13.73 6.35 1.61
C THR A 28 -14.58 5.44 0.71
N GLU A 29 -15.89 5.64 0.67
CA GLU A 29 -16.83 4.82 -0.10
C GLU A 29 -16.45 4.73 -1.60
N ASP A 30 -15.98 5.84 -2.17
CA ASP A 30 -15.56 5.95 -3.56
C ASP A 30 -14.07 5.62 -3.78
N LEU A 31 -13.35 5.21 -2.72
CA LEU A 31 -11.94 4.89 -2.84
C LEU A 31 -11.77 3.49 -3.46
N HIS A 32 -11.15 3.46 -4.63
CA HIS A 32 -10.86 2.22 -5.34
C HIS A 32 -9.40 1.82 -5.15
N HIS A 33 -9.21 0.53 -4.92
CA HIS A 33 -7.93 -0.13 -4.76
C HIS A 33 -7.73 -1.18 -5.85
N GLY A 34 -6.49 -1.31 -6.34
CA GLY A 34 -6.09 -2.37 -7.26
C GLY A 34 -4.92 -3.15 -6.65
N PRO A 35 -5.15 -4.31 -6.07
CA PRO A 35 -4.07 -5.11 -5.52
C PRO A 35 -3.21 -5.75 -6.60
N GLU A 36 -1.96 -5.98 -6.25
CA GLU A 36 -1.04 -6.86 -6.93
C GLU A 36 -0.53 -7.85 -5.89
N TRP A 37 -1.14 -9.05 -5.85
CA TRP A 37 -0.77 -10.12 -4.92
C TRP A 37 0.33 -10.97 -5.53
N THR A 38 1.42 -11.19 -4.80
CA THR A 38 2.55 -12.00 -5.27
C THR A 38 2.63 -13.34 -4.55
N PHE A 39 2.90 -14.38 -5.32
CA PHE A 39 3.06 -15.75 -4.86
C PHE A 39 4.31 -16.36 -5.46
N THR A 40 5.00 -17.19 -4.68
CA THR A 40 6.17 -17.92 -5.13
C THR A 40 6.12 -19.38 -4.68
N LEU A 41 7.09 -20.19 -5.11
CA LEU A 41 7.19 -21.56 -4.66
C LEU A 41 7.62 -21.61 -3.19
N HIS A 42 6.98 -22.48 -2.42
CA HIS A 42 7.44 -22.76 -1.05
C HIS A 42 8.79 -23.45 -1.12
N ARG A 43 9.82 -22.84 -0.54
CA ARG A 43 11.19 -23.39 -0.54
C ARG A 43 11.81 -23.38 0.83
N THR A 44 12.53 -24.47 1.10
CA THR A 44 13.43 -24.60 2.25
C THR A 44 14.89 -24.40 1.88
N GLU A 45 15.24 -24.42 0.56
CA GLU A 45 16.63 -24.32 0.09
C GLU A 45 16.78 -23.40 -1.13
N PRO A 46 17.92 -22.70 -1.28
CA PRO A 46 18.22 -21.92 -2.47
C PRO A 46 18.43 -22.86 -3.68
N VAL A 47 17.71 -22.62 -4.76
CA VAL A 47 17.85 -23.35 -6.04
C VAL A 47 18.40 -22.41 -7.09
N HIS A 48 19.13 -22.98 -8.07
CA HIS A 48 19.63 -22.23 -9.23
C HIS A 48 18.50 -21.48 -9.96
N ASP A 49 18.73 -20.21 -10.29
CA ASP A 49 17.75 -19.28 -10.84
C ASP A 49 17.03 -19.79 -12.10
N ASP A 50 17.74 -20.53 -12.97
CA ASP A 50 17.17 -21.06 -14.22
C ASP A 50 16.08 -22.12 -13.99
N LEU A 51 16.29 -23.06 -13.06
CA LEU A 51 15.31 -24.10 -12.72
C LEU A 51 14.07 -23.49 -12.02
N PHE A 52 14.26 -22.37 -11.34
CA PHE A 52 13.18 -21.66 -10.65
C PHE A 52 12.20 -21.00 -11.63
N GLY A 53 12.72 -20.34 -12.64
CA GLY A 53 11.91 -19.74 -13.69
C GLY A 53 11.06 -20.79 -14.43
N GLU A 54 11.63 -21.95 -14.73
CA GLU A 54 10.94 -23.04 -15.40
C GLU A 54 9.80 -23.62 -14.54
N GLU A 55 10.04 -23.85 -13.24
CA GLU A 55 8.99 -24.37 -12.35
C GLU A 55 7.84 -23.36 -12.17
N LEU A 56 8.13 -22.06 -12.00
CA LEU A 56 7.09 -21.03 -11.97
C LEU A 56 6.26 -21.00 -13.25
N TYR A 57 6.92 -21.20 -14.40
CA TYR A 57 6.22 -21.31 -15.68
C TYR A 57 5.26 -22.53 -15.70
N HIS A 58 5.70 -23.68 -15.24
CA HIS A 58 4.85 -24.88 -15.13
C HIS A 58 3.68 -24.65 -14.18
N ARG A 59 3.87 -23.95 -13.05
CA ARG A 59 2.78 -23.60 -12.14
C ARG A 59 1.79 -22.66 -12.78
N LYS A 60 2.24 -21.65 -13.51
CA LYS A 60 1.35 -20.75 -14.25
C LYS A 60 0.52 -21.48 -15.30
N ARG A 61 1.12 -22.43 -16.03
CA ARG A 61 0.40 -23.29 -16.98
C ARG A 61 -0.65 -24.15 -16.27
N ALA A 62 -0.30 -24.74 -15.14
CA ALA A 62 -1.26 -25.52 -14.33
C ALA A 62 -2.42 -24.67 -13.82
N LEU A 63 -2.18 -23.40 -13.46
CA LEU A 63 -3.24 -22.44 -13.11
C LEU A 63 -4.16 -22.14 -14.29
N TRP A 64 -3.60 -21.96 -15.50
CA TRP A 64 -4.41 -21.81 -16.72
C TRP A 64 -5.33 -23.01 -16.93
N ASP A 65 -4.77 -24.22 -16.92
CA ASP A 65 -5.53 -25.45 -17.11
C ASP A 65 -6.63 -25.63 -16.05
N TYR A 66 -6.32 -25.24 -14.81
CA TYR A 66 -7.29 -25.22 -13.72
C TYR A 66 -8.46 -24.27 -14.02
N TYR A 67 -8.18 -22.99 -14.31
CA TYR A 67 -9.25 -22.02 -14.54
C TYR A 67 -10.05 -22.32 -15.82
N VAL A 68 -9.43 -22.83 -16.87
CA VAL A 68 -10.16 -23.29 -18.06
C VAL A 68 -11.20 -24.36 -17.69
N LYS A 69 -10.79 -25.38 -16.95
CA LYS A 69 -11.68 -26.47 -16.51
C LYS A 69 -12.73 -25.96 -15.50
N TYR A 70 -12.31 -25.12 -14.57
CA TYR A 70 -13.19 -24.57 -13.54
C TYR A 70 -14.28 -23.69 -14.16
N CYS A 71 -13.94 -22.74 -15.01
CA CYS A 71 -14.91 -21.85 -15.65
C CYS A 71 -15.87 -22.63 -16.57
N ALA A 72 -15.36 -23.61 -17.34
CA ALA A 72 -16.20 -24.47 -18.18
C ALA A 72 -17.22 -25.29 -17.36
N LYS A 73 -16.80 -25.80 -16.21
CA LYS A 73 -17.63 -26.64 -15.33
C LYS A 73 -18.68 -25.82 -14.56
N THR A 74 -18.23 -24.69 -13.97
CA THR A 74 -19.06 -23.93 -13.02
C THR A 74 -19.88 -22.84 -13.69
N ARG A 75 -19.44 -22.34 -14.82
CA ARG A 75 -19.99 -21.13 -15.48
C ARG A 75 -19.92 -19.86 -14.61
N LEU A 76 -19.08 -19.86 -13.57
CA LEU A 76 -18.91 -18.71 -12.70
C LEU A 76 -17.90 -17.69 -13.23
N CYS A 77 -17.14 -18.06 -14.27
CA CYS A 77 -16.12 -17.21 -14.87
C CYS A 77 -15.93 -17.49 -16.35
N ALA A 78 -15.25 -16.57 -17.01
CA ALA A 78 -14.72 -16.71 -18.36
C ALA A 78 -13.22 -16.42 -18.37
N ILE A 79 -12.49 -17.06 -19.29
CA ILE A 79 -11.08 -16.76 -19.53
C ILE A 79 -10.97 -16.01 -20.84
N ASP A 80 -10.18 -14.93 -20.81
CA ASP A 80 -9.82 -14.24 -22.03
C ASP A 80 -8.80 -15.10 -22.80
N LYS A 81 -9.26 -15.62 -23.94
CA LYS A 81 -8.47 -16.54 -24.78
C LYS A 81 -7.48 -15.82 -25.70
N SER A 82 -7.56 -14.51 -25.82
CA SER A 82 -6.64 -13.72 -26.64
C SER A 82 -5.22 -13.77 -26.13
N ASP A 83 -5.08 -13.97 -24.82
CA ASP A 83 -3.79 -14.11 -24.12
C ASP A 83 -3.47 -15.59 -23.93
N SER A 84 -3.23 -16.32 -25.03
CA SER A 84 -2.79 -17.73 -24.93
C SER A 84 -1.50 -17.84 -24.12
N PRO A 85 -1.39 -18.77 -23.16
CA PRO A 85 -0.20 -18.93 -22.32
C PRO A 85 1.00 -19.53 -23.06
N ILE A 86 1.02 -19.49 -24.38
CA ILE A 86 2.13 -20.00 -25.18
C ILE A 86 3.36 -19.14 -24.89
N ILE A 87 4.17 -19.65 -24.01
CA ILE A 87 5.57 -19.32 -23.69
C ILE A 87 5.79 -18.16 -22.69
N TYR A 88 5.03 -17.05 -22.68
CA TYR A 88 5.21 -15.93 -21.69
C TYR A 88 3.92 -15.13 -21.46
N GLY A 89 2.80 -15.57 -21.98
CA GLY A 89 1.55 -14.83 -21.97
C GLY A 89 0.93 -14.68 -20.57
N ASN A 90 0.42 -13.50 -20.29
CA ASN A 90 -0.47 -13.28 -19.17
C ASN A 90 -1.85 -13.78 -19.54
N PHE A 91 -2.68 -14.17 -18.58
CA PHE A 91 -4.06 -14.49 -18.85
C PHE A 91 -4.99 -13.85 -17.82
N LYS A 92 -6.23 -13.61 -18.24
CA LYS A 92 -7.26 -12.98 -17.43
C LYS A 92 -8.39 -13.94 -17.14
N VAL A 93 -8.87 -13.88 -15.90
CA VAL A 93 -10.07 -14.59 -15.45
C VAL A 93 -11.09 -13.57 -15.02
N LYS A 94 -12.26 -13.57 -15.67
CA LYS A 94 -13.38 -12.66 -15.38
C LYS A 94 -14.48 -13.44 -14.69
N PHE A 95 -14.73 -13.13 -13.43
CA PHE A 95 -15.78 -13.77 -12.64
C PHE A 95 -17.11 -13.00 -12.75
N ASN A 96 -18.22 -13.74 -12.64
CA ASN A 96 -19.57 -13.16 -12.80
C ASN A 96 -19.96 -12.16 -11.71
N ASN A 97 -19.26 -12.15 -10.57
CA ASN A 97 -19.44 -11.16 -9.50
C ASN A 97 -18.73 -9.83 -9.76
N GLY A 98 -18.04 -9.68 -10.91
CA GLY A 98 -17.29 -8.48 -11.28
C GLY A 98 -15.81 -8.50 -10.91
N LEU A 99 -15.32 -9.52 -10.20
CA LEU A 99 -13.88 -9.69 -9.99
C LEU A 99 -13.23 -10.08 -11.33
N GLU A 100 -12.21 -9.33 -11.72
CA GLU A 100 -11.31 -9.71 -12.81
C GLU A 100 -9.89 -9.75 -12.29
N ILE A 101 -9.18 -10.84 -12.56
CA ILE A 101 -7.77 -11.02 -12.21
C ILE A 101 -6.95 -11.28 -13.47
N GLU A 102 -5.76 -10.69 -13.51
CA GLU A 102 -4.72 -10.98 -14.51
C GLU A 102 -3.57 -11.70 -13.80
N ILE A 103 -3.17 -12.85 -14.32
CA ILE A 103 -2.09 -13.68 -13.78
C ILE A 103 -0.87 -13.51 -14.67
N THR A 104 0.19 -12.94 -14.08
CA THR A 104 1.44 -12.59 -14.79
C THR A 104 2.64 -13.25 -14.13
N ASN A 105 3.76 -13.32 -14.84
CA ASN A 105 5.07 -13.61 -14.23
C ASN A 105 5.82 -12.29 -14.06
N ASP A 106 6.36 -12.10 -12.88
CA ASP A 106 7.43 -11.15 -12.62
C ASP A 106 8.66 -11.96 -12.14
N PRO A 107 9.90 -11.52 -12.34
CA PRO A 107 11.07 -12.30 -11.95
C PRO A 107 10.95 -12.85 -10.52
N GLY A 108 10.95 -14.18 -10.38
CA GLY A 108 10.87 -14.88 -9.10
C GLY A 108 9.48 -15.03 -8.48
N VAL A 109 8.40 -14.50 -9.08
CA VAL A 109 7.04 -14.58 -8.52
C VAL A 109 5.98 -14.74 -9.62
N ILE A 110 4.82 -15.30 -9.24
CA ILE A 110 3.57 -15.13 -9.97
C ILE A 110 2.83 -13.96 -9.32
N GLU A 111 2.47 -12.99 -10.13
CA GLU A 111 1.74 -11.82 -9.72
C GLU A 111 0.28 -11.90 -10.18
N ILE A 112 -0.64 -11.62 -9.28
CA ILE A 112 -2.06 -11.52 -9.57
C ILE A 112 -2.48 -10.07 -9.42
N LYS A 113 -2.79 -9.44 -10.56
CA LYS A 113 -3.34 -8.09 -10.61
C LYS A 113 -4.86 -8.17 -10.66
N ALA A 114 -5.53 -7.58 -9.70
CA ALA A 114 -6.98 -7.49 -9.77
C ALA A 114 -7.42 -6.11 -10.27
N THR A 115 -8.62 -6.09 -10.88
CA THR A 115 -9.28 -4.83 -11.25
C THR A 115 -9.53 -3.96 -10.02
N LYS A 116 -9.74 -2.67 -10.26
CA LYS A 116 -10.06 -1.72 -9.18
C LYS A 116 -11.38 -2.06 -8.51
N PHE A 117 -11.40 -2.05 -7.18
CA PHE A 117 -12.60 -2.27 -6.38
C PHE A 117 -12.56 -1.46 -5.07
N THR A 118 -13.73 -1.24 -4.49
CA THR A 118 -13.86 -0.63 -3.17
C THR A 118 -13.61 -1.67 -2.08
N LYS A 119 -13.27 -1.21 -0.86
CA LYS A 119 -13.18 -2.10 0.31
C LYS A 119 -14.49 -2.88 0.52
N LYS A 120 -15.63 -2.23 0.30
CA LYS A 120 -16.94 -2.89 0.42
C LYS A 120 -17.07 -4.07 -0.54
N PHE A 121 -16.65 -3.94 -1.80
CA PHE A 121 -16.66 -5.06 -2.74
C PHE A 121 -15.88 -6.26 -2.18
N ILE A 122 -14.69 -6.03 -1.62
CA ILE A 122 -13.90 -7.09 -1.00
C ILE A 122 -14.63 -7.70 0.19
N GLN A 123 -15.20 -6.87 1.07
CA GLN A 123 -15.95 -7.35 2.25
C GLN A 123 -17.14 -8.23 1.86
N ASP A 124 -17.86 -7.85 0.82
CA ASP A 124 -19.00 -8.62 0.31
C ASP A 124 -18.58 -9.93 -0.39
N ASN A 125 -17.31 -10.04 -0.84
CA ASN A 125 -16.78 -11.18 -1.59
C ASN A 125 -15.63 -11.91 -0.91
N VAL A 126 -15.41 -11.74 0.40
CA VAL A 126 -14.26 -12.32 1.14
C VAL A 126 -14.10 -13.81 0.88
N GLN A 127 -15.15 -14.59 1.11
CA GLN A 127 -15.11 -16.04 0.94
C GLN A 127 -14.83 -16.42 -0.52
N PHE A 128 -15.50 -15.75 -1.45
CA PHE A 128 -15.32 -16.01 -2.88
C PHE A 128 -13.87 -15.77 -3.33
N ILE A 129 -13.26 -14.65 -2.94
CA ILE A 129 -11.89 -14.31 -3.32
C ILE A 129 -10.89 -15.25 -2.63
N GLU A 130 -11.10 -15.56 -1.35
CA GLU A 130 -10.27 -16.52 -0.63
C GLU A 130 -10.24 -17.88 -1.34
N GLU A 131 -11.42 -18.44 -1.68
CA GLU A 131 -11.56 -19.75 -2.30
C GLU A 131 -11.04 -19.80 -3.75
N ASN A 132 -11.31 -18.75 -4.53
CA ASN A 132 -11.03 -18.73 -5.97
C ASN A 132 -9.72 -18.08 -6.37
N VAL A 133 -9.01 -17.42 -5.43
CA VAL A 133 -7.69 -16.84 -5.67
C VAL A 133 -6.67 -17.47 -4.70
N PHE A 134 -6.72 -17.16 -3.42
CA PHE A 134 -5.67 -17.56 -2.45
C PHE A 134 -5.56 -19.06 -2.28
N GLN A 135 -6.70 -19.77 -2.12
CA GLN A 135 -6.69 -21.23 -1.98
C GLN A 135 -6.32 -21.95 -3.28
N VAL A 136 -6.62 -21.35 -4.43
CA VAL A 136 -6.17 -21.89 -5.73
C VAL A 136 -4.66 -21.81 -5.83
N MET A 137 -4.04 -20.67 -5.50
CA MET A 137 -2.59 -20.53 -5.48
C MET A 137 -1.96 -21.58 -4.56
N LYS A 138 -2.46 -21.70 -3.34
CA LYS A 138 -1.97 -22.66 -2.36
C LYS A 138 -2.06 -24.12 -2.84
N LYS A 139 -3.15 -24.51 -3.49
CA LYS A 139 -3.34 -25.84 -4.09
C LYS A 139 -2.32 -26.14 -5.19
N HIS A 140 -1.79 -25.11 -5.85
CA HIS A 140 -0.75 -25.24 -6.85
C HIS A 140 0.66 -25.08 -6.29
N GLY A 141 0.84 -25.15 -4.96
CA GLY A 141 2.13 -25.05 -4.30
C GLY A 141 2.73 -23.63 -4.31
N LEU A 142 1.89 -22.62 -4.51
CA LEU A 142 2.28 -21.21 -4.54
C LEU A 142 1.87 -20.55 -3.22
N VAL A 143 2.81 -19.89 -2.59
CA VAL A 143 2.60 -19.23 -1.28
C VAL A 143 3.08 -17.79 -1.32
N PRO A 144 2.46 -16.89 -0.55
CA PRO A 144 3.06 -15.58 -0.30
C PRO A 144 4.33 -15.78 0.52
N HIS A 145 5.44 -15.16 0.08
CA HIS A 145 6.73 -15.35 0.72
C HIS A 145 7.41 -14.01 1.00
N GLU A 146 7.72 -13.74 2.25
CA GLU A 146 8.21 -12.43 2.72
C GLU A 146 9.57 -12.02 2.14
N ILE A 147 10.36 -12.97 1.64
CA ILE A 147 11.70 -12.70 1.09
C ILE A 147 11.64 -12.46 -0.43
N SER A 148 10.81 -13.20 -1.16
CA SER A 148 10.83 -13.22 -2.64
C SER A 148 9.71 -12.39 -3.27
N GLY A 149 8.70 -11.98 -2.51
CA GLY A 149 7.55 -11.25 -3.01
C GLY A 149 7.27 -9.96 -2.25
N SER A 150 6.53 -9.08 -2.87
CA SER A 150 5.97 -7.88 -2.25
C SER A 150 4.49 -7.76 -2.63
N GLY A 151 3.67 -7.25 -1.73
CA GLY A 151 2.33 -6.83 -2.08
C GLY A 151 2.36 -5.38 -2.57
N HIS A 152 1.63 -5.09 -3.64
CA HIS A 152 1.40 -3.71 -4.04
C HIS A 152 -0.08 -3.37 -3.90
N ASN A 153 -0.35 -2.12 -3.57
CA ASN A 153 -1.72 -1.61 -3.58
C ASN A 153 -1.78 -0.32 -4.39
N ASN A 154 -2.55 -0.35 -5.44
CA ASN A 154 -2.79 0.79 -6.28
C ASN A 154 -4.01 1.56 -5.76
N ILE A 155 -3.85 2.86 -5.52
CA ILE A 155 -4.90 3.77 -5.07
C ILE A 155 -5.33 4.61 -6.27
N ASP A 156 -6.61 4.61 -6.60
CA ASP A 156 -7.14 5.39 -7.73
C ASP A 156 -7.00 6.89 -7.49
N LEU A 157 -6.33 7.60 -8.41
CA LEU A 157 -6.16 9.04 -8.33
C LEU A 157 -7.46 9.83 -8.51
N ASN A 158 -8.49 9.23 -9.11
CA ASN A 158 -9.79 9.88 -9.23
C ASN A 158 -10.41 10.23 -7.88
N TYR A 159 -10.12 9.46 -6.83
CA TYR A 159 -10.54 9.77 -5.46
C TYR A 159 -10.07 11.15 -5.00
N PHE A 160 -8.89 11.58 -5.45
CA PHE A 160 -8.28 12.86 -5.07
C PHE A 160 -8.61 14.00 -6.02
N LYS A 161 -9.44 13.79 -7.06
CA LYS A 161 -9.72 14.79 -8.11
C LYS A 161 -10.07 16.17 -7.56
N ASN A 162 -10.91 16.20 -6.53
CA ASN A 162 -11.36 17.42 -5.86
C ASN A 162 -10.81 17.55 -4.44
N LYS A 163 -9.75 16.84 -4.11
CA LYS A 163 -9.14 16.79 -2.79
C LYS A 163 -7.61 17.01 -2.85
N PRO A 164 -7.14 18.13 -3.47
CA PRO A 164 -5.69 18.34 -3.66
C PRO A 164 -4.92 18.41 -2.35
N LEU A 165 -5.52 18.98 -1.29
CA LEU A 165 -4.88 19.05 0.03
C LEU A 165 -4.70 17.64 0.65
N LEU A 166 -5.71 16.78 0.51
CA LEU A 166 -5.62 15.41 1.00
C LEU A 166 -4.53 14.63 0.27
N LEU A 167 -4.44 14.75 -1.06
CA LEU A 167 -3.37 14.12 -1.84
C LEU A 167 -1.99 14.63 -1.42
N TYR A 168 -1.86 15.96 -1.30
CA TYR A 168 -0.61 16.57 -0.85
C TYR A 168 -0.20 16.03 0.53
N ASN A 169 -1.13 16.07 1.49
CA ASN A 169 -0.87 15.60 2.84
C ASN A 169 -0.58 14.10 2.88
N PHE A 170 -1.23 13.28 2.06
CA PHE A 170 -0.95 11.85 1.98
C PHE A 170 0.48 11.56 1.49
N ILE A 171 0.93 12.25 0.44
CA ILE A 171 2.30 12.10 -0.08
C ILE A 171 3.33 12.56 0.96
N VAL A 172 3.14 13.74 1.55
CA VAL A 172 4.06 14.29 2.55
C VAL A 172 4.09 13.44 3.81
N ASP A 173 2.92 13.00 4.28
CA ASP A 173 2.79 12.13 5.43
C ASP A 173 3.55 10.82 5.24
N PHE A 174 3.42 10.20 4.07
CA PHE A 174 4.12 8.97 3.75
C PHE A 174 5.65 9.15 3.77
N TYR A 175 6.16 10.21 3.15
CA TYR A 175 7.60 10.49 3.13
C TYR A 175 8.17 11.00 4.45
N ASN A 176 7.34 11.60 5.31
CA ASN A 176 7.74 11.95 6.67
C ASN A 176 7.83 10.75 7.62
N ASN A 177 7.29 9.59 7.22
CA ASN A 177 7.18 8.40 8.05
C ASN A 177 7.75 7.15 7.37
N PRO A 178 9.05 7.13 7.01
CA PRO A 178 9.66 5.99 6.33
C PRO A 178 9.58 4.69 7.14
N ALA A 179 9.48 4.79 8.48
CA ALA A 179 9.23 3.63 9.34
C ALA A 179 8.01 2.80 8.88
N VAL A 180 6.96 3.45 8.35
CA VAL A 180 5.78 2.75 7.81
C VAL A 180 6.17 1.86 6.64
N GLY A 181 6.92 2.42 5.68
CA GLY A 181 7.40 1.68 4.54
C GLY A 181 8.33 0.53 4.93
N ILE A 182 9.22 0.74 5.90
CA ILE A 182 10.17 -0.27 6.36
C ILE A 182 9.46 -1.40 7.12
N VAL A 183 8.55 -1.06 8.03
CA VAL A 183 7.90 -2.04 8.92
C VAL A 183 6.84 -2.87 8.19
N LEU A 184 6.18 -2.32 7.18
CA LEU A 184 5.15 -3.04 6.43
C LEU A 184 5.70 -3.84 5.25
N ASN A 185 6.95 -3.61 4.86
CA ASN A 185 7.55 -4.24 3.69
C ASN A 185 8.17 -5.61 4.01
N SER A 186 8.37 -6.40 2.96
CA SER A 186 9.21 -7.60 3.06
C SER A 186 10.68 -7.21 3.23
N LEU A 187 11.43 -8.03 3.98
CA LEU A 187 12.83 -7.73 4.33
C LEU A 187 13.76 -7.65 3.11
N ALA A 188 13.50 -8.42 2.06
CA ALA A 188 14.33 -8.44 0.87
C ALA A 188 14.12 -7.19 -0.01
N ASN A 189 12.91 -6.65 -0.03
CA ASN A 189 12.56 -5.55 -0.93
C ASN A 189 12.86 -4.16 -0.37
N ASN A 190 13.14 -4.05 0.93
CA ASN A 190 13.37 -2.76 1.57
C ASN A 190 14.55 -1.97 0.99
N ARG A 191 15.56 -2.67 0.46
CA ARG A 191 16.77 -2.01 -0.06
C ARG A 191 16.69 -1.66 -1.54
N GLU A 192 15.92 -2.42 -2.33
CA GLU A 192 15.96 -2.30 -3.79
C GLU A 192 14.67 -1.74 -4.41
N TYR A 193 13.49 -2.05 -3.85
CA TYR A 193 12.21 -1.84 -4.52
C TYR A 193 11.22 -0.90 -3.83
N ALA A 194 11.55 -0.37 -2.64
CA ALA A 194 10.65 0.53 -1.92
C ALA A 194 11.44 1.58 -1.12
N ARG A 195 12.15 2.45 -1.82
CA ARG A 195 13.07 3.42 -1.23
C ARG A 195 12.36 4.68 -0.77
N ASP A 196 12.74 5.16 0.42
CA ASP A 196 12.37 6.47 0.92
C ASP A 196 13.17 7.60 0.23
N LEU A 197 12.90 8.85 0.58
CA LEU A 197 13.57 10.00 -0.03
C LEU A 197 15.10 10.02 0.18
N ASN A 198 15.60 9.49 1.29
CA ASN A 198 17.04 9.46 1.56
C ASN A 198 17.72 8.40 0.71
N GLN A 199 17.10 7.23 0.61
CA GLN A 199 17.60 6.10 -0.18
C GLN A 199 17.49 6.33 -1.69
N MET A 200 16.56 7.17 -2.16
CA MET A 200 16.42 7.49 -3.59
C MET A 200 17.67 8.08 -4.20
N LYS A 201 18.51 8.76 -3.40
CA LYS A 201 19.81 9.29 -3.88
C LYS A 201 20.77 8.18 -4.33
N GLU A 202 20.63 6.99 -3.77
CA GLU A 202 21.46 5.84 -4.11
C GLU A 202 21.02 5.13 -5.40
N MET A 203 19.80 5.42 -5.90
CA MET A 203 19.27 4.83 -7.16
C MET A 203 19.86 5.47 -8.43
N ILE A 204 20.81 6.34 -8.28
CA ILE A 204 21.37 7.19 -9.32
C ILE A 204 22.04 6.39 -10.46
N TYR A 205 22.51 5.19 -10.18
CA TYR A 205 23.14 4.34 -11.21
C TYR A 205 22.21 3.94 -12.37
N ALA A 206 20.88 4.02 -12.17
CA ALA A 206 19.90 3.73 -13.23
C ALA A 206 19.61 4.92 -14.16
N LEU A 207 20.13 6.12 -13.83
CA LEU A 207 19.96 7.35 -14.60
C LEU A 207 21.31 7.80 -15.15
N THR A 208 21.35 8.23 -16.39
CA THR A 208 22.58 8.70 -17.05
C THR A 208 22.45 10.13 -17.55
N GLY A 209 23.57 10.86 -17.61
CA GLY A 209 23.67 12.17 -18.24
C GLY A 209 22.79 13.25 -17.59
N GLU A 210 22.10 14.04 -18.39
CA GLU A 210 21.29 15.18 -17.96
C GLU A 210 20.13 14.77 -17.03
N GLN A 211 19.53 13.62 -17.26
CA GLN A 211 18.45 13.10 -16.39
C GLN A 211 18.93 12.88 -14.95
N HIS A 212 20.16 12.38 -14.80
CA HIS A 212 20.77 12.17 -13.50
C HIS A 212 21.03 13.50 -12.78
N VAL A 213 21.62 14.48 -13.46
CA VAL A 213 21.92 15.79 -12.87
C VAL A 213 20.65 16.48 -12.42
N ASN A 214 19.63 16.51 -13.27
CA ASN A 214 18.33 17.12 -12.96
C ASN A 214 17.64 16.42 -11.79
N PHE A 215 17.68 15.08 -11.75
CA PHE A 215 17.12 14.32 -10.63
C PHE A 215 17.78 14.65 -9.29
N VAL A 216 19.12 14.69 -9.25
CA VAL A 216 19.88 15.03 -8.02
C VAL A 216 19.59 16.45 -7.55
N GLN A 217 19.53 17.40 -8.47
CA GLN A 217 19.20 18.80 -8.15
C GLN A 217 17.77 18.90 -7.61
N ASP A 218 16.84 18.25 -8.26
CA ASP A 218 15.45 18.23 -7.83
C ASP A 218 15.28 17.59 -6.45
N LEU A 219 15.97 16.48 -6.20
CA LEU A 219 15.89 15.80 -4.89
C LEU A 219 16.55 16.63 -3.79
N ASN A 220 17.68 17.29 -4.07
CA ASN A 220 18.34 18.18 -3.11
C ASN A 220 17.48 19.41 -2.77
N SER A 221 16.69 19.90 -3.71
CA SER A 221 15.81 21.06 -3.55
C SER A 221 14.41 20.72 -3.03
N ILE A 222 14.06 19.41 -2.89
CA ILE A 222 12.69 18.98 -2.64
C ILE A 222 12.09 19.57 -1.35
N TYR A 223 12.89 19.70 -0.29
CA TYR A 223 12.43 20.27 0.98
C TYR A 223 12.07 21.75 0.83
N ASP A 224 12.92 22.55 0.21
CA ASP A 224 12.67 23.97 -0.04
C ASP A 224 11.51 24.20 -1.00
N ARG A 225 11.44 23.42 -2.08
CA ARG A 225 10.34 23.49 -3.04
C ARG A 225 9.02 23.14 -2.37
N THR A 226 9.00 22.08 -1.57
CA THR A 226 7.79 21.63 -0.86
C THR A 226 7.37 22.64 0.20
N TYR A 227 8.31 23.26 0.90
CA TYR A 227 8.02 24.36 1.82
C TYR A 227 7.36 25.57 1.10
N LYS A 228 7.92 25.98 -0.03
CA LYS A 228 7.34 27.08 -0.85
C LYS A 228 5.96 26.69 -1.38
N PHE A 229 5.78 25.45 -1.82
CA PHE A 229 4.49 24.93 -2.30
C PHE A 229 3.45 24.90 -1.17
N ALA A 230 3.82 24.46 0.03
CA ALA A 230 2.96 24.48 1.21
C ALA A 230 2.53 25.90 1.58
N LYS A 231 3.44 26.88 1.52
CA LYS A 231 3.08 28.30 1.72
C LYS A 231 2.06 28.79 0.69
N LYS A 232 2.28 28.48 -0.61
CA LYS A 232 1.32 28.81 -1.67
C LYS A 232 -0.01 28.13 -1.42
N PHE A 233 0.00 26.87 -1.04
CA PHE A 233 -1.21 26.10 -0.71
C PHE A 233 -2.00 26.75 0.44
N LYS A 234 -1.29 27.18 1.49
CA LYS A 234 -1.91 27.85 2.65
C LYS A 234 -2.52 29.19 2.32
N SER A 235 -1.87 29.99 1.44
CA SER A 235 -2.33 31.34 1.09
C SER A 235 -3.41 31.36 0.00
N HIS A 236 -3.41 30.39 -0.91
CA HIS A 236 -4.31 30.32 -2.07
C HIS A 236 -4.78 28.88 -2.34
N PRO A 237 -5.48 28.24 -1.39
CA PRO A 237 -5.86 26.83 -1.49
C PRO A 237 -6.75 26.55 -2.71
N GLU A 238 -7.60 27.49 -3.09
CA GLU A 238 -8.52 27.40 -4.23
C GLU A 238 -7.80 27.37 -5.59
N SER A 239 -6.58 27.90 -5.66
CA SER A 239 -5.79 27.93 -6.89
C SER A 239 -5.04 26.63 -7.16
N ILE A 240 -4.93 25.73 -6.17
CA ILE A 240 -4.15 24.49 -6.28
C ILE A 240 -5.08 23.35 -6.70
N LYS A 241 -4.76 22.72 -7.80
CA LYS A 241 -5.46 21.52 -8.31
C LYS A 241 -4.67 20.26 -8.00
N THR A 242 -5.32 19.12 -8.06
CA THR A 242 -4.68 17.79 -7.87
C THR A 242 -3.52 17.58 -8.84
N VAL A 243 -3.63 18.07 -10.10
CA VAL A 243 -2.54 17.99 -11.08
C VAL A 243 -1.30 18.77 -10.64
N ASP A 244 -1.46 19.92 -9.98
CA ASP A 244 -0.33 20.71 -9.50
C ASP A 244 0.42 19.97 -8.39
N VAL A 245 -0.29 19.25 -7.53
CA VAL A 245 0.31 18.40 -6.49
C VAL A 245 1.11 17.27 -7.13
N VAL A 246 0.55 16.58 -8.11
CA VAL A 246 1.23 15.51 -8.82
C VAL A 246 2.49 16.02 -9.52
N ASN A 247 2.40 17.12 -10.24
CA ASN A 247 3.54 17.75 -10.93
C ASN A 247 4.64 18.16 -9.94
N HIS A 248 4.23 18.68 -8.77
CA HIS A 248 5.18 19.08 -7.73
C HIS A 248 6.04 17.90 -7.23
N PHE A 249 5.43 16.72 -7.04
CA PHE A 249 6.11 15.52 -6.58
C PHE A 249 6.56 14.60 -7.72
N TRP A 250 6.43 15.03 -8.98
CA TRP A 250 6.66 14.17 -10.14
C TRP A 250 8.02 13.49 -10.13
N THR A 251 9.09 14.20 -9.78
CA THR A 251 10.45 13.66 -9.75
C THR A 251 10.57 12.41 -8.90
N VAL A 252 9.92 12.38 -7.72
CA VAL A 252 9.97 11.23 -6.82
C VAL A 252 8.91 10.18 -7.14
N LEU A 253 7.70 10.60 -7.50
CA LEU A 253 6.61 9.68 -7.81
C LEU A 253 6.81 8.91 -9.12
N ASN A 254 7.60 9.44 -10.04
CA ASN A 254 7.87 8.84 -11.35
C ASN A 254 8.93 7.73 -11.32
N LEU A 255 9.64 7.53 -10.22
CA LEU A 255 10.65 6.49 -10.10
C LEU A 255 10.01 5.11 -10.04
N LYS A 256 10.56 4.16 -10.81
CA LYS A 256 10.03 2.79 -10.88
C LYS A 256 10.00 2.09 -9.52
N TYR A 257 11.00 2.35 -8.69
CA TYR A 257 11.19 1.67 -7.41
C TYR A 257 10.97 2.59 -6.19
N ALA A 258 10.23 3.68 -6.37
CA ALA A 258 9.81 4.50 -5.24
C ALA A 258 8.84 3.73 -4.33
N ALA A 259 8.93 3.96 -3.02
CA ALA A 259 8.03 3.39 -2.03
C ALA A 259 6.55 3.78 -2.27
N LEU A 260 6.34 5.01 -2.72
CA LEU A 260 5.09 5.51 -3.26
C LEU A 260 5.37 6.03 -4.67
N GLY A 261 4.81 5.38 -5.67
CA GLY A 261 5.04 5.71 -7.08
C GLY A 261 3.75 6.04 -7.83
N MET A 262 3.87 6.81 -8.90
CA MET A 262 2.77 7.02 -9.82
C MET A 262 2.84 6.04 -10.99
N ARG A 263 1.70 5.49 -11.37
CA ARG A 263 1.55 4.57 -12.50
C ARG A 263 0.40 4.98 -13.40
N GLY A 264 0.40 4.41 -14.61
CA GLY A 264 -0.64 4.61 -15.61
C GLY A 264 -0.31 5.64 -16.67
N ASP A 265 -1.34 6.06 -17.42
CA ASP A 265 -1.19 6.86 -18.63
C ASP A 265 -0.95 8.36 -18.40
N PHE A 266 -0.79 8.80 -17.16
CA PHE A 266 -0.50 10.21 -16.86
C PHE A 266 0.70 10.73 -17.67
N ARG A 267 1.72 9.91 -17.88
CA ARG A 267 2.90 10.25 -18.71
C ARG A 267 2.55 10.59 -20.14
N LYS A 268 1.49 10.00 -20.71
CA LYS A 268 1.11 10.15 -22.12
C LYS A 268 0.11 11.26 -22.34
N SER A 269 -0.81 11.43 -21.41
CA SER A 269 -1.97 12.30 -21.57
C SER A 269 -1.94 13.56 -20.73
N HIS A 270 -1.03 13.68 -19.75
CA HIS A 270 -1.05 14.68 -18.69
C HIS A 270 -2.42 14.78 -17.98
N SER A 271 -3.27 13.77 -18.14
CA SER A 271 -4.60 13.68 -17.57
C SER A 271 -4.60 12.75 -16.37
N LEU A 272 -4.91 13.32 -15.19
CA LEU A 272 -5.16 12.52 -13.98
C LEU A 272 -6.42 11.66 -14.09
N LEU A 273 -7.26 11.95 -15.08
CA LEU A 273 -8.55 11.30 -15.33
C LEU A 273 -8.42 10.09 -16.25
N ALA A 274 -7.22 9.77 -16.75
CA ALA A 274 -7.03 8.50 -17.43
C ALA A 274 -7.36 7.37 -16.45
N GLU A 275 -8.19 6.43 -16.87
CA GLU A 275 -8.67 5.30 -16.02
C GLU A 275 -7.54 4.52 -15.35
N SER A 276 -6.36 4.57 -15.92
CA SER A 276 -5.17 3.88 -15.43
C SER A 276 -4.33 4.68 -14.42
N SER A 277 -4.61 5.97 -14.19
CA SER A 277 -3.80 6.80 -13.28
C SER A 277 -4.01 6.41 -11.83
N ARG A 278 -2.92 6.00 -11.17
CA ARG A 278 -2.95 5.48 -9.80
C ARG A 278 -1.67 5.78 -9.03
N LEU A 279 -1.79 5.88 -7.72
CA LEU A 279 -0.67 5.82 -6.79
C LEU A 279 -0.43 4.36 -6.40
N GLU A 280 0.77 3.87 -6.61
CA GLU A 280 1.19 2.53 -6.22
C GLU A 280 1.96 2.61 -4.90
N LEU A 281 1.39 1.99 -3.87
CA LEU A 281 2.06 1.77 -2.59
C LEU A 281 2.81 0.42 -2.67
N ARG A 282 4.15 0.47 -2.70
CA ARG A 282 5.02 -0.69 -2.91
C ARG A 282 5.58 -1.28 -1.62
N THR A 283 5.31 -0.66 -0.49
CA THR A 283 5.88 -1.01 0.81
C THR A 283 4.99 -1.98 1.59
N LEU A 284 4.49 -3.01 0.94
CA LEU A 284 3.64 -4.01 1.59
C LEU A 284 4.29 -5.38 1.45
N ARG A 285 4.28 -6.17 2.51
CA ARG A 285 4.61 -7.58 2.39
C ARG A 285 3.53 -8.33 1.61
N PRO A 286 3.83 -9.50 1.03
CA PRO A 286 2.84 -10.33 0.37
C PRO A 286 1.69 -10.66 1.33
N GLN A 287 0.44 -10.57 0.83
CA GLN A 287 -0.73 -10.85 1.64
C GLN A 287 -1.01 -12.36 1.68
N GLU A 288 -1.18 -12.90 2.87
CA GLU A 288 -1.40 -14.32 3.12
C GLU A 288 -2.83 -14.79 2.84
N SER A 289 -3.78 -13.85 2.82
CA SER A 289 -5.20 -14.09 2.65
C SER A 289 -5.92 -12.79 2.28
N ILE A 290 -7.17 -12.92 1.85
CA ILE A 290 -8.02 -11.75 1.60
C ILE A 290 -8.29 -10.94 2.89
N ASN A 291 -8.37 -11.59 4.04
CA ASN A 291 -8.51 -10.89 5.32
C ASN A 291 -7.28 -10.06 5.67
N HIS A 292 -6.07 -10.56 5.34
CA HIS A 292 -4.85 -9.77 5.48
C HIS A 292 -4.88 -8.55 4.56
N TYR A 293 -5.35 -8.71 3.32
CA TYR A 293 -5.50 -7.58 2.39
C TYR A 293 -6.56 -6.57 2.86
N LEU A 294 -7.71 -7.03 3.39
CA LEU A 294 -8.70 -6.15 4.01
C LEU A 294 -8.10 -5.28 5.13
N LEU A 295 -7.18 -5.85 5.90
CA LEU A 295 -6.48 -5.10 6.95
C LEU A 295 -5.56 -4.02 6.35
N VAL A 296 -4.91 -4.29 5.20
CA VAL A 296 -4.15 -3.28 4.44
C VAL A 296 -5.07 -2.14 4.00
N LEU A 297 -6.22 -2.45 3.39
CA LEU A 297 -7.18 -1.43 2.97
C LEU A 297 -7.63 -0.57 4.13
N GLN A 298 -7.96 -1.20 5.24
CA GLN A 298 -8.41 -0.51 6.44
C GLN A 298 -7.32 0.41 7.01
N PHE A 299 -6.06 -0.02 7.00
CA PHE A 299 -4.91 0.80 7.39
C PHE A 299 -4.82 2.07 6.53
N ILE A 300 -4.87 1.94 5.21
CA ILE A 300 -4.79 3.07 4.27
C ILE A 300 -5.98 4.03 4.47
N GLU A 301 -7.19 3.49 4.56
CA GLU A 301 -8.40 4.30 4.67
C GLU A 301 -8.51 5.04 6.02
N GLU A 302 -8.14 4.40 7.12
CA GLU A 302 -8.10 5.05 8.43
C GLU A 302 -7.08 6.21 8.44
N ARG A 303 -5.92 6.02 7.78
CA ARG A 303 -4.94 7.11 7.66
C ARG A 303 -5.44 8.23 6.78
N LEU A 304 -6.06 7.95 5.64
CA LEU A 304 -6.68 8.97 4.79
C LEU A 304 -7.77 9.74 5.53
N ALA A 305 -8.63 9.05 6.28
CA ALA A 305 -9.67 9.68 7.10
C ALA A 305 -9.09 10.58 8.21
N TYR A 306 -7.92 10.24 8.76
CA TYR A 306 -7.19 11.13 9.67
C TYR A 306 -6.68 12.37 8.94
N LEU A 307 -6.01 12.20 7.80
CA LEU A 307 -5.42 13.29 7.02
C LEU A 307 -6.49 14.26 6.46
N GLU A 308 -7.68 13.78 6.16
CA GLU A 308 -8.80 14.65 5.69
C GLU A 308 -9.26 15.65 6.74
N LYS A 309 -9.02 15.39 8.03
CA LYS A 309 -9.30 16.33 9.12
C LYS A 309 -8.28 17.47 9.19
N ILE A 310 -7.12 17.29 8.58
CA ILE A 310 -6.02 18.26 8.58
C ILE A 310 -6.31 19.31 7.50
N LYS A 311 -6.58 20.54 7.93
CA LYS A 311 -7.01 21.63 7.05
C LYS A 311 -5.86 22.53 6.57
N SER A 312 -4.62 22.13 6.86
CA SER A 312 -3.41 22.83 6.42
C SER A 312 -2.44 21.86 5.75
N PRO A 313 -1.60 22.33 4.81
CA PRO A 313 -0.58 21.51 4.19
C PRO A 313 0.47 21.12 5.22
N LEU A 314 0.81 19.85 5.25
CA LEU A 314 1.93 19.29 6.01
C LEU A 314 3.26 19.83 5.46
N LEU A 315 4.26 19.94 6.31
CA LEU A 315 5.62 20.26 5.89
C LEU A 315 6.41 18.97 5.68
N LEU A 316 7.12 18.89 4.57
CA LEU A 316 8.08 17.82 4.35
C LEU A 316 9.30 18.08 5.25
N VAL A 317 9.63 17.13 6.11
CA VAL A 317 10.74 17.25 7.04
C VAL A 317 11.83 16.23 6.72
N LYS A 318 13.09 16.59 7.01
CA LYS A 318 14.20 15.66 6.90
C LYS A 318 14.10 14.66 8.05
N VAL A 319 13.89 13.40 7.71
CA VAL A 319 13.85 12.32 8.69
C VAL A 319 15.27 11.91 9.03
N PRO A 320 15.63 11.72 10.32
CA PRO A 320 16.93 11.18 10.69
C PRO A 320 17.09 9.74 10.24
N ASP A 321 18.33 9.32 10.01
CA ASP A 321 18.64 7.92 9.72
C ASP A 321 18.32 7.06 10.95
N TYR A 322 17.78 5.87 10.70
CA TYR A 322 17.53 4.89 11.74
C TYR A 322 18.81 4.15 12.10
N HIS A 323 19.10 4.06 13.39
CA HIS A 323 20.26 3.34 13.90
C HIS A 323 19.95 1.89 14.30
N ASP A 324 18.69 1.60 14.62
CA ASP A 324 18.26 0.27 15.04
C ASP A 324 16.76 0.04 14.81
N GLY A 325 16.36 -1.24 14.91
CA GLY A 325 14.97 -1.65 14.70
C GLY A 325 13.99 -1.15 15.75
N TRP A 326 14.46 -0.81 16.97
CA TRP A 326 13.60 -0.32 18.04
C TRP A 326 13.13 1.11 17.77
N ASN A 327 14.00 1.94 17.20
CA ASN A 327 13.65 3.29 16.77
C ASN A 327 12.60 3.23 15.64
N ILE A 328 12.78 2.34 14.66
CA ILE A 328 11.83 2.15 13.57
C ILE A 328 10.45 1.73 14.09
N LEU A 329 10.40 0.77 15.00
CA LEU A 329 9.13 0.30 15.58
C LEU A 329 8.48 1.38 16.47
N GLY A 330 9.28 2.16 17.20
CA GLY A 330 8.79 3.30 17.98
C GLY A 330 8.12 4.36 17.10
N ASP A 331 8.74 4.68 15.95
CA ASP A 331 8.19 5.64 15.00
C ASP A 331 6.94 5.11 14.28
N TYR A 332 6.91 3.81 13.95
CA TYR A 332 5.72 3.17 13.42
C TYR A 332 4.55 3.21 14.42
N ALA A 333 4.82 2.90 15.68
CA ALA A 333 3.83 2.96 16.75
C ALA A 333 3.28 4.39 16.93
N ALA A 334 4.15 5.40 16.92
CA ALA A 334 3.76 6.80 17.02
C ALA A 334 2.91 7.26 15.82
N TYR A 335 3.24 6.77 14.63
CA TYR A 335 2.44 7.02 13.42
C TYR A 335 1.00 6.51 13.57
N LEU A 336 0.83 5.32 14.12
CA LEU A 336 -0.51 4.76 14.37
C LEU A 336 -1.26 5.55 15.43
N GLU A 337 -0.60 5.85 16.55
CA GLU A 337 -1.21 6.57 17.67
C GLU A 337 -1.71 7.97 17.27
N GLU A 338 -0.95 8.69 16.45
CA GLU A 338 -1.34 10.01 15.96
C GLU A 338 -2.70 10.01 15.25
N ALA A 339 -3.03 8.93 14.55
CA ALA A 339 -4.32 8.76 13.87
C ALA A 339 -5.36 7.99 14.73
N ASN A 340 -5.07 7.68 15.98
CA ASN A 340 -5.84 6.79 16.85
C ASN A 340 -6.01 5.38 16.27
N MET A 341 -5.04 4.92 15.51
CA MET A 341 -4.99 3.58 14.95
C MET A 341 -4.35 2.62 15.95
N SER A 342 -4.92 1.43 16.12
CA SER A 342 -4.43 0.46 17.09
C SER A 342 -3.19 -0.29 16.60
N TYR A 343 -2.05 -0.20 17.31
CA TYR A 343 -0.87 -1.00 17.04
C TYR A 343 -1.19 -2.51 17.03
N LYS A 344 -1.95 -2.99 18.04
CA LYS A 344 -2.35 -4.40 18.13
C LYS A 344 -3.14 -4.85 16.89
N LYS A 345 -4.02 -4.00 16.37
CA LYS A 345 -4.82 -4.28 15.17
C LYS A 345 -3.95 -4.44 13.94
N TYR A 346 -2.93 -3.56 13.77
CA TYR A 346 -2.09 -3.52 12.56
C TYR A 346 -0.77 -4.29 12.68
N LYS A 347 -0.48 -4.87 13.85
CA LYS A 347 0.66 -5.78 14.03
C LYS A 347 0.71 -6.94 13.02
N PRO A 348 -0.42 -7.56 12.60
CA PRO A 348 -0.40 -8.61 11.58
C PRO A 348 0.09 -8.16 10.20
N LEU A 349 0.09 -6.87 9.88
CA LEU A 349 0.64 -6.35 8.62
C LEU A 349 2.17 -6.42 8.56
N MET A 350 2.82 -6.54 9.71
CA MET A 350 4.28 -6.56 9.82
C MET A 350 4.83 -7.94 9.45
N PRO A 351 6.03 -8.03 8.82
CA PRO A 351 6.79 -9.27 8.72
C PRO A 351 7.04 -9.92 10.08
N GLU A 352 7.26 -11.22 10.07
CA GLU A 352 7.45 -12.01 11.30
C GLU A 352 8.59 -11.47 12.18
N VAL A 353 9.68 -11.05 11.56
CA VAL A 353 10.83 -10.50 12.28
C VAL A 353 10.46 -9.31 13.17
N TRP A 354 9.62 -8.39 12.68
CA TRP A 354 9.15 -7.24 13.46
C TRP A 354 8.10 -7.65 14.50
N ARG A 355 7.22 -8.60 14.15
CA ARG A 355 6.18 -9.10 15.07
C ARG A 355 6.74 -9.77 16.33
N ASN A 356 7.92 -10.39 16.21
CA ASN A 356 8.54 -11.16 17.28
C ASN A 356 9.44 -10.32 18.19
N LEU A 357 9.69 -9.04 17.86
CA LEU A 357 10.44 -8.15 18.74
C LEU A 357 9.62 -7.78 19.99
N ASP A 358 10.32 -7.69 21.13
CA ASP A 358 9.69 -7.27 22.39
C ASP A 358 9.40 -5.77 22.36
N THR A 359 8.13 -5.43 22.27
CA THR A 359 7.67 -4.04 22.20
C THR A 359 8.00 -3.20 23.45
N LYS A 360 8.33 -3.85 24.58
CA LYS A 360 8.79 -3.14 25.79
C LYS A 360 10.14 -2.45 25.63
N GLN A 361 10.89 -2.86 24.60
CA GLN A 361 12.20 -2.25 24.29
C GLN A 361 12.09 -1.08 23.31
N PHE A 362 10.89 -0.67 22.89
CA PHE A 362 10.74 0.50 22.04
C PHE A 362 11.40 1.71 22.69
N VAL A 363 12.28 2.35 21.94
CA VAL A 363 12.87 3.61 22.34
C VAL A 363 11.90 4.76 22.09
N LYS A 364 12.17 5.89 22.69
CA LYS A 364 11.41 7.11 22.44
C LYS A 364 11.42 7.40 20.93
N SER A 365 10.25 7.59 20.35
CA SER A 365 10.13 7.91 18.93
C SER A 365 10.89 9.19 18.58
N HIS A 366 11.59 9.17 17.44
CA HIS A 366 12.25 10.33 16.84
C HIS A 366 11.33 11.12 15.91
N ARG A 367 10.13 10.62 15.69
CA ARG A 367 9.16 11.21 14.82
C ARG A 367 8.69 12.58 15.32
N PHE A 368 8.69 13.54 14.43
CA PHE A 368 8.14 14.87 14.69
C PHE A 368 6.69 14.93 14.22
N SER A 369 5.74 14.90 15.16
CA SER A 369 4.37 15.24 14.80
C SER A 369 4.29 16.72 14.47
N GLN A 370 3.71 17.05 13.34
CA GLN A 370 3.49 18.43 12.91
C GLN A 370 2.28 19.08 13.61
N HIS A 371 1.50 18.28 14.33
CA HIS A 371 0.22 18.71 14.91
C HIS A 371 0.18 18.67 16.42
N LYS A 372 1.05 17.88 17.07
CA LYS A 372 1.15 17.81 18.53
C LYS A 372 2.59 17.49 18.91
N PRO A 373 3.10 18.07 20.02
CA PRO A 373 4.33 17.59 20.61
C PRO A 373 4.14 16.10 20.92
N MET A 374 5.07 15.26 20.44
CA MET A 374 4.97 13.82 20.60
C MET A 374 4.94 13.46 22.09
N LYS A 375 3.84 12.86 22.51
CA LYS A 375 3.76 12.18 23.79
C LYS A 375 4.51 10.86 23.68
N MET A 376 5.20 10.47 24.73
CA MET A 376 5.92 9.19 24.75
C MET A 376 4.96 8.04 24.48
N VAL A 377 5.20 7.36 23.38
CA VAL A 377 4.31 6.32 22.85
C VAL A 377 4.29 5.07 23.70
N CYS A 378 5.38 4.81 24.45
CA CYS A 378 5.55 3.56 25.19
C CYS A 378 4.55 3.34 26.33
N GLU A 379 3.92 4.37 26.87
CA GLU A 379 3.00 4.22 28.01
C GLU A 379 1.55 3.89 27.61
N GLY A 380 1.14 4.22 26.41
CA GLY A 380 -0.24 4.07 25.91
C GLY A 380 -0.53 2.77 25.16
N LEU A 381 0.48 2.17 24.54
CA LEU A 381 0.31 1.00 23.67
C LEU A 381 0.05 -0.32 24.41
N PHE A 382 0.29 -0.35 25.72
CA PHE A 382 0.26 -1.58 26.53
C PHE A 382 -0.85 -1.56 27.60
N LYS A 383 -1.67 -0.52 27.64
CA LYS A 383 -2.93 -0.50 28.38
C LYS A 383 -4.05 -1.00 27.47
#